data_f2424bf9aa0251d94539913e25a44af2
#
_entry.id   f2424bf9aa0251d94539913e25a44af2
#
_cell.length_a   1.000
_cell.length_b   1.000
_cell.length_c   1.000
_cell.angle_alpha   90.00
_cell.angle_beta   90.00
_cell.angle_gamma   90.00
#
_symmetry.space_group_name_H-M   'P 1'
#
loop_
_entity.id
_entity.type
_entity.pdbx_description
1 polymer ?
#
loop_
_entity_poly.entity_id
_entity_poly.type
_entity_poly.pdbx_seq_one_letter_code
_entity_poly.pdbx_strand_id
1 'polypeptide(L)'
;LYRPAVGVLLNVSLDHKSMEELRQLFGDYLERSRIAVINADDGEALALLPRAKEVITFGIAQERAQIGIVPGSIAEGPTKQAALVIDRHDGSQHPLKLGMPGRHNLANALAAIAGAVAAGISIANAVAALGDFAGLARRFDIIGTTASSITVIDDFAHNPEKCAATLRTLKAHPGRVLAFFQPHGYGPLRQMGAELAETFARELGPDDL
;
A
#
# COMPACT_ATOMS: atom_id res chain seq x y z
N LEU A 1 1.53 -0.51 28.45
CA LEU A 1 1.15 -1.05 27.14
C LEU A 1 0.59 0.08 26.29
N TYR A 2 1.04 0.15 25.02
CA TYR A 2 0.63 1.17 24.05
C TYR A 2 -0.87 1.08 23.73
N ARG A 3 -1.59 2.19 23.80
CA ARG A 3 -3.02 2.31 23.50
C ARG A 3 -3.24 3.48 22.54
N PRO A 4 -3.20 3.24 21.23
CA PRO A 4 -3.37 4.33 20.27
C PRO A 4 -4.81 4.88 20.24
N ALA A 5 -4.93 6.17 19.99
CA ALA A 5 -6.25 6.77 19.71
C ALA A 5 -6.78 6.24 18.35
N VAL A 6 -5.90 6.14 17.35
CA VAL A 6 -6.19 5.57 16.03
C VAL A 6 -5.18 4.47 15.72
N GLY A 7 -5.65 3.27 15.47
CA GLY A 7 -4.84 2.13 15.03
C GLY A 7 -5.11 1.81 13.58
N VAL A 8 -4.09 1.85 12.72
CA VAL A 8 -4.22 1.57 11.27
C VAL A 8 -3.63 0.21 10.95
N LEU A 9 -4.40 -0.65 10.31
CA LEU A 9 -3.98 -1.98 9.86
C LEU A 9 -4.09 -2.07 8.33
N LEU A 10 -2.95 -2.13 7.66
CA LEU A 10 -2.85 -2.14 6.20
C LEU A 10 -3.04 -3.55 5.62
N ASN A 11 -2.33 -4.50 6.18
CA ASN A 11 -2.37 -5.91 5.80
C ASN A 11 -1.83 -6.78 6.93
N VAL A 12 -2.07 -8.08 6.84
CA VAL A 12 -1.45 -9.10 7.69
C VAL A 12 -0.89 -10.18 6.79
N SER A 13 0.42 -10.18 6.60
CA SER A 13 1.14 -11.15 5.80
C SER A 13 2.32 -11.73 6.56
N LEU A 14 2.80 -12.89 6.15
CA LEU A 14 3.92 -13.58 6.80
C LEU A 14 5.16 -12.69 6.79
N ASP A 15 5.64 -12.32 7.98
CA ASP A 15 6.84 -11.52 8.16
C ASP A 15 7.44 -11.77 9.56
N HIS A 16 8.55 -12.48 9.65
CA HIS A 16 9.30 -12.81 10.88
C HIS A 16 8.57 -13.61 11.96
N LYS A 17 7.26 -13.79 11.89
CA LYS A 17 6.42 -14.53 12.86
C LYS A 17 5.41 -15.42 12.14
N SER A 18 4.90 -16.44 12.84
CA SER A 18 3.81 -17.25 12.30
C SER A 18 2.54 -16.43 12.11
N MET A 19 1.69 -16.84 11.17
CA MET A 19 0.41 -16.17 10.94
C MET A 19 -0.49 -16.16 12.18
N GLU A 20 -0.41 -17.20 13.01
CA GLU A 20 -1.16 -17.27 14.27
C GLU A 20 -0.70 -16.18 15.25
N GLU A 21 0.61 -16.03 15.44
CA GLU A 21 1.17 -14.95 16.28
C GLU A 21 0.81 -13.58 15.74
N LEU A 22 0.87 -13.39 14.40
CA LEU A 22 0.52 -12.11 13.78
C LEU A 22 -0.95 -11.75 13.97
N ARG A 23 -1.87 -12.71 13.79
CA ARG A 23 -3.30 -12.50 14.04
C ARG A 23 -3.56 -12.12 15.51
N GLN A 24 -2.88 -12.77 16.44
CA GLN A 24 -3.02 -12.42 17.86
C GLN A 24 -2.47 -11.02 18.14
N LEU A 25 -1.28 -10.69 17.68
CA LEU A 25 -0.64 -9.38 17.91
C LEU A 25 -1.45 -8.22 17.32
N PHE A 26 -1.90 -8.37 16.07
CA PHE A 26 -2.70 -7.33 15.42
C PHE A 26 -4.11 -7.25 16.00
N GLY A 27 -4.71 -8.38 16.40
CA GLY A 27 -5.96 -8.39 17.13
C GLY A 27 -5.88 -7.61 18.45
N ASP A 28 -4.83 -7.89 19.25
CA ASP A 28 -4.58 -7.16 20.49
C ASP A 28 -4.30 -5.66 20.28
N TYR A 29 -3.66 -5.32 19.15
CA TYR A 29 -3.43 -3.94 18.76
C TYR A 29 -4.76 -3.22 18.46
N LEU A 30 -5.65 -3.85 17.70
CA LEU A 30 -6.96 -3.30 17.38
C LEU A 30 -7.85 -3.15 18.63
N GLU A 31 -7.86 -4.12 19.53
CA GLU A 31 -8.60 -4.05 20.81
C GLU A 31 -8.16 -2.87 21.70
N ARG A 32 -6.88 -2.53 21.66
CA ARG A 32 -6.31 -1.42 22.43
C ARG A 32 -6.49 -0.07 21.77
N SER A 33 -6.80 -0.05 20.49
CA SER A 33 -7.10 1.18 19.74
C SER A 33 -8.49 1.68 20.09
N ARG A 34 -8.66 3.01 20.19
CA ARG A 34 -9.99 3.59 20.33
C ARG A 34 -10.76 3.45 19.01
N ILE A 35 -10.15 3.84 17.91
CA ILE A 35 -10.68 3.67 16.56
C ILE A 35 -9.69 2.83 15.76
N ALA A 36 -10.18 1.79 15.10
CA ALA A 36 -9.43 0.96 14.18
C ALA A 36 -9.71 1.38 12.73
N VAL A 37 -8.66 1.55 11.94
CA VAL A 37 -8.73 1.78 10.49
C VAL A 37 -8.22 0.52 9.81
N ILE A 38 -9.09 -0.18 9.08
CA ILE A 38 -8.83 -1.54 8.59
C ILE A 38 -8.97 -1.59 7.07
N ASN A 39 -7.97 -2.19 6.42
CA ASN A 39 -8.02 -2.47 4.98
C ASN A 39 -9.04 -3.60 4.70
N ALA A 40 -10.11 -3.26 3.99
CA ALA A 40 -11.14 -4.22 3.61
C ALA A 40 -10.73 -5.10 2.41
N ASP A 41 -9.69 -4.71 1.66
CA ASP A 41 -9.15 -5.51 0.55
C ASP A 41 -8.21 -6.63 1.04
N ASP A 42 -7.75 -6.57 2.30
CA ASP A 42 -6.92 -7.61 2.92
C ASP A 42 -7.79 -8.53 3.78
N GLY A 43 -7.89 -9.79 3.37
CA GLY A 43 -8.76 -10.77 4.04
C GLY A 43 -8.37 -11.06 5.48
N GLU A 44 -7.06 -11.08 5.78
CA GLU A 44 -6.56 -11.32 7.14
C GLU A 44 -6.82 -10.12 8.06
N ALA A 45 -6.60 -8.89 7.56
CA ALA A 45 -6.93 -7.69 8.32
C ALA A 45 -8.44 -7.59 8.57
N LEU A 46 -9.26 -7.89 7.54
CA LEU A 46 -10.73 -7.86 7.64
C LEU A 46 -11.25 -8.90 8.63
N ALA A 47 -10.63 -10.07 8.71
CA ALA A 47 -11.00 -11.11 9.67
C ALA A 47 -10.80 -10.68 11.14
N LEU A 48 -9.95 -9.67 11.40
CA LEU A 48 -9.72 -9.11 12.73
C LEU A 48 -10.71 -8.00 13.12
N LEU A 49 -11.58 -7.57 12.20
CA LEU A 49 -12.59 -6.52 12.43
C LEU A 49 -13.41 -6.74 13.72
N PRO A 50 -13.85 -7.97 14.09
CA PRO A 50 -14.62 -8.19 15.32
C PRO A 50 -13.84 -7.88 16.61
N ARG A 51 -12.51 -7.73 16.54
CA ARG A 51 -11.65 -7.37 17.67
C ARG A 51 -11.63 -5.85 17.95
N ALA A 52 -12.10 -5.04 17.02
CA ALA A 52 -12.09 -3.58 17.12
C ALA A 52 -13.38 -3.04 17.78
N LYS A 53 -13.27 -1.88 18.45
CA LYS A 53 -14.40 -1.21 19.14
C LYS A 53 -15.16 -0.28 18.22
N GLU A 54 -14.44 0.63 17.59
CA GLU A 54 -14.93 1.54 16.56
C GLU A 54 -14.09 1.31 15.30
N VAL A 55 -14.73 1.28 14.13
CA VAL A 55 -14.06 0.89 12.89
C VAL A 55 -14.37 1.89 11.77
N ILE A 56 -13.32 2.28 11.06
CA ILE A 56 -13.40 2.86 9.73
C ILE A 56 -12.71 1.87 8.78
N THR A 57 -13.40 1.42 7.75
CA THR A 57 -12.81 0.55 6.74
C THR A 57 -12.39 1.36 5.52
N PHE A 58 -11.29 0.96 4.88
CA PHE A 58 -10.88 1.51 3.59
C PHE A 58 -10.57 0.38 2.60
N GLY A 59 -10.67 0.68 1.31
CA GLY A 59 -10.34 -0.30 0.27
C GLY A 59 -10.54 0.25 -1.13
N ILE A 60 -9.84 -0.33 -2.10
CA ILE A 60 -9.95 0.01 -3.52
C ILE A 60 -10.99 -0.86 -4.21
N ALA A 61 -10.99 -2.17 -3.90
CA ALA A 61 -11.83 -3.18 -4.55
C ALA A 61 -13.14 -3.45 -3.78
N GLN A 62 -13.12 -3.29 -2.46
CA GLN A 62 -14.28 -3.59 -1.62
C GLN A 62 -15.27 -2.43 -1.60
N GLU A 63 -16.37 -2.58 -2.31
CA GLU A 63 -17.45 -1.59 -2.40
C GLU A 63 -18.15 -1.30 -1.07
N ARG A 64 -17.96 -2.15 -0.06
CA ARG A 64 -18.51 -1.94 1.29
C ARG A 64 -17.58 -1.19 2.23
N ALA A 65 -16.32 -0.93 1.81
CA ALA A 65 -15.41 -0.10 2.60
C ALA A 65 -15.96 1.32 2.71
N GLN A 66 -15.91 1.91 3.92
CA GLN A 66 -16.42 3.27 4.14
C GLN A 66 -15.66 4.27 3.27
N ILE A 67 -14.34 4.30 3.37
CA ILE A 67 -13.49 5.15 2.52
C ILE A 67 -12.99 4.30 1.35
N GLY A 68 -13.38 4.64 0.14
CA GLY A 68 -13.09 3.83 -1.04
C GLY A 68 -12.74 4.64 -2.27
N ILE A 69 -12.68 3.94 -3.38
CA ILE A 69 -12.50 4.53 -4.71
C ILE A 69 -13.80 4.36 -5.50
N VAL A 70 -14.18 5.39 -6.24
CA VAL A 70 -15.28 5.29 -7.21
C VAL A 70 -14.85 4.34 -8.33
N PRO A 71 -15.62 3.28 -8.64
CA PRO A 71 -15.28 2.34 -9.69
C PRO A 71 -14.98 3.04 -11.03
N GLY A 72 -13.92 2.63 -11.72
CA GLY A 72 -13.52 3.17 -13.01
C GLY A 72 -12.87 4.56 -12.97
N SER A 73 -12.69 5.17 -11.79
CA SER A 73 -12.10 6.52 -11.68
C SER A 73 -10.56 6.52 -11.60
N ILE A 74 -9.91 5.36 -11.50
CA ILE A 74 -8.45 5.27 -11.39
C ILE A 74 -7.84 5.58 -12.76
N ALA A 75 -6.97 6.60 -12.78
CA ALA A 75 -6.13 6.94 -13.93
C ALA A 75 -4.68 6.73 -13.51
N GLU A 76 -4.07 5.65 -13.99
CA GLU A 76 -2.69 5.28 -13.68
C GLU A 76 -1.73 5.83 -14.75
N GLY A 77 -0.57 6.28 -14.29
CA GLY A 77 0.55 6.68 -15.14
C GLY A 77 1.88 6.25 -14.50
N PRO A 78 2.97 6.36 -15.25
CA PRO A 78 4.27 5.84 -14.80
C PRO A 78 4.85 6.56 -13.57
N THR A 79 4.51 7.83 -13.36
CA THR A 79 5.07 8.64 -12.26
C THR A 79 4.02 9.21 -11.32
N LYS A 80 2.74 9.13 -11.68
CA LYS A 80 1.62 9.68 -10.92
C LYS A 80 0.34 8.94 -11.22
N GLN A 81 -0.60 9.06 -10.33
CA GLN A 81 -1.94 8.51 -10.51
C GLN A 81 -3.01 9.45 -9.94
N ALA A 82 -4.24 9.28 -10.38
CA ALA A 82 -5.38 10.01 -9.88
C ALA A 82 -6.57 9.05 -9.69
N ALA A 83 -7.47 9.39 -8.76
CA ALA A 83 -8.69 8.64 -8.53
C ALA A 83 -9.74 9.55 -7.85
N LEU A 84 -11.00 9.14 -7.84
CA LEU A 84 -12.03 9.75 -7.00
C LEU A 84 -12.20 8.93 -5.72
N VAL A 85 -11.85 9.53 -4.59
CA VAL A 85 -12.11 8.96 -3.26
C VAL A 85 -13.57 9.19 -2.91
N ILE A 86 -14.24 8.20 -2.37
CA ILE A 86 -15.61 8.28 -1.88
C ILE A 86 -15.67 7.98 -0.39
N ASP A 87 -16.37 8.82 0.40
CA ASP A 87 -16.89 8.44 1.71
C ASP A 87 -18.32 7.91 1.53
N ARG A 88 -18.50 6.62 1.76
CA ARG A 88 -19.82 5.99 1.63
C ARG A 88 -20.76 6.24 2.82
N HIS A 89 -20.26 6.91 3.87
CA HIS A 89 -21.10 7.35 4.97
C HIS A 89 -22.04 8.48 4.54
N ASP A 90 -21.56 9.44 3.75
CA ASP A 90 -22.33 10.60 3.28
C ASP A 90 -22.43 10.71 1.74
N GLY A 91 -21.73 9.83 1.02
CA GLY A 91 -21.69 9.82 -0.45
C GLY A 91 -20.77 10.87 -1.07
N SER A 92 -20.02 11.64 -0.29
CA SER A 92 -19.13 12.69 -0.79
C SER A 92 -17.97 12.10 -1.60
N GLN A 93 -17.57 12.81 -2.67
CA GLN A 93 -16.48 12.39 -3.56
C GLN A 93 -15.43 13.48 -3.66
N HIS A 94 -14.17 13.06 -3.61
CA HIS A 94 -13.02 13.97 -3.56
C HIS A 94 -11.95 13.55 -4.56
N PRO A 95 -11.50 14.44 -5.47
CA PRO A 95 -10.47 14.13 -6.45
C PRO A 95 -9.11 14.02 -5.75
N LEU A 96 -8.52 12.84 -5.80
CA LEU A 96 -7.18 12.54 -5.29
C LEU A 96 -6.18 12.56 -6.45
N LYS A 97 -5.05 13.23 -6.25
CA LYS A 97 -3.87 13.17 -7.13
C LYS A 97 -2.69 12.71 -6.29
N LEU A 98 -1.95 11.74 -6.77
CA LEU A 98 -0.75 11.21 -6.10
C LEU A 98 0.46 11.34 -7.01
N GLY A 99 1.55 11.88 -6.49
CA GLY A 99 2.87 11.89 -7.14
C GLY A 99 3.60 10.54 -7.07
N MET A 100 2.92 9.48 -6.67
CA MET A 100 3.46 8.12 -6.57
C MET A 100 2.56 7.16 -7.36
N PRO A 101 3.10 6.39 -8.31
CA PRO A 101 2.34 5.40 -9.06
C PRO A 101 2.10 4.13 -8.25
N GLY A 102 1.23 3.28 -8.78
CA GLY A 102 0.99 1.92 -8.27
C GLY A 102 -0.18 1.82 -7.31
N ARG A 103 -0.93 0.75 -7.49
CA ARG A 103 -2.15 0.46 -6.72
C ARG A 103 -1.91 0.38 -5.21
N HIS A 104 -0.74 -0.14 -4.79
CA HIS A 104 -0.36 -0.19 -3.38
C HIS A 104 -0.19 1.20 -2.75
N ASN A 105 0.31 2.20 -3.50
CA ASN A 105 0.39 3.58 -3.04
C ASN A 105 -1.00 4.23 -2.94
N LEU A 106 -1.94 3.87 -3.82
CA LEU A 106 -3.33 4.28 -3.69
C LEU A 106 -3.97 3.70 -2.43
N ALA A 107 -3.72 2.43 -2.10
CA ALA A 107 -4.18 1.81 -0.85
C ALA A 107 -3.57 2.50 0.38
N ASN A 108 -2.27 2.81 0.35
CA ASN A 108 -1.61 3.57 1.41
C ASN A 108 -2.21 4.98 1.59
N ALA A 109 -2.55 5.64 0.49
CA ALA A 109 -3.22 6.93 0.53
C ALA A 109 -4.61 6.85 1.16
N LEU A 110 -5.41 5.83 0.81
CA LEU A 110 -6.71 5.58 1.45
C LEU A 110 -6.56 5.32 2.96
N ALA A 111 -5.55 4.56 3.36
CA ALA A 111 -5.24 4.33 4.77
C ALA A 111 -4.91 5.63 5.51
N ALA A 112 -4.11 6.50 4.89
CA ALA A 112 -3.74 7.80 5.45
C ALA A 112 -4.98 8.71 5.57
N ILE A 113 -5.83 8.76 4.53
CA ILE A 113 -7.10 9.50 4.56
C ILE A 113 -8.01 8.98 5.67
N ALA A 114 -8.23 7.66 5.74
CA ALA A 114 -9.08 7.05 6.76
C ALA A 114 -8.53 7.27 8.18
N GLY A 115 -7.20 7.22 8.34
CA GLY A 115 -6.52 7.55 9.60
C GLY A 115 -6.72 9.02 10.01
N ALA A 116 -6.64 9.94 9.06
CA ALA A 116 -6.89 11.37 9.29
C ALA A 116 -8.36 11.64 9.67
N VAL A 117 -9.30 10.98 8.98
CA VAL A 117 -10.73 11.05 9.29
C VAL A 117 -11.00 10.51 10.70
N ALA A 118 -10.40 9.38 11.07
CA ALA A 118 -10.48 8.82 12.43
C ALA A 118 -9.91 9.78 13.50
N ALA A 119 -8.96 10.63 13.11
CA ALA A 119 -8.39 11.67 13.98
C ALA A 119 -9.21 12.99 13.98
N GLY A 120 -10.34 13.05 13.26
CA GLY A 120 -11.22 14.21 13.21
C GLY A 120 -10.91 15.24 12.11
N ILE A 121 -10.04 14.90 11.16
CA ILE A 121 -9.74 15.74 9.99
C ILE A 121 -10.79 15.47 8.91
N SER A 122 -11.31 16.51 8.26
CA SER A 122 -12.23 16.31 7.14
C SER A 122 -11.57 15.56 5.98
N ILE A 123 -12.34 14.70 5.31
CA ILE A 123 -11.82 13.92 4.16
C ILE A 123 -11.29 14.85 3.05
N ALA A 124 -11.94 15.99 2.82
CA ALA A 124 -11.50 16.97 1.84
C ALA A 124 -10.08 17.49 2.14
N ASN A 125 -9.81 17.83 3.41
CA ASN A 125 -8.49 18.30 3.85
C ASN A 125 -7.44 17.17 3.76
N ALA A 126 -7.80 15.95 4.15
CA ALA A 126 -6.91 14.80 4.08
C ALA A 126 -6.51 14.48 2.63
N VAL A 127 -7.47 14.51 1.70
CA VAL A 127 -7.23 14.30 0.26
C VAL A 127 -6.36 15.42 -0.32
N ALA A 128 -6.66 16.69 0.01
CA ALA A 128 -5.89 17.84 -0.48
C ALA A 128 -4.42 17.77 -0.03
N ALA A 129 -4.16 17.43 1.23
CA ALA A 129 -2.80 17.32 1.78
C ALA A 129 -1.95 16.25 1.09
N LEU A 130 -2.56 15.17 0.60
CA LEU A 130 -1.84 14.13 -0.14
C LEU A 130 -1.41 14.56 -1.55
N GLY A 131 -2.07 15.57 -2.13
CA GLY A 131 -1.69 16.12 -3.44
C GLY A 131 -0.30 16.73 -3.46
N ASP A 132 0.15 17.26 -2.32
CA ASP A 132 1.46 17.89 -2.14
C ASP A 132 2.51 16.92 -1.59
N PHE A 133 2.14 15.67 -1.31
CA PHE A 133 3.06 14.68 -0.78
C PHE A 133 4.02 14.16 -1.85
N ALA A 134 5.29 14.50 -1.70
CA ALA A 134 6.34 14.15 -2.66
C ALA A 134 6.81 12.68 -2.64
N GLY A 135 6.26 11.86 -1.73
CA GLY A 135 6.72 10.48 -1.52
C GLY A 135 7.78 10.37 -0.44
N LEU A 136 8.38 9.20 -0.35
CA LEU A 136 9.47 8.88 0.59
C LEU A 136 10.69 8.40 -0.20
N ALA A 137 11.87 8.83 0.23
CA ALA A 137 13.13 8.30 -0.30
C ALA A 137 13.13 6.76 -0.22
N ARG A 138 13.61 6.11 -1.26
CA ARG A 138 13.68 4.65 -1.38
C ARG A 138 12.31 3.94 -1.32
N ARG A 139 11.21 4.59 -1.76
CA ARG A 139 9.87 4.02 -1.93
C ARG A 139 9.33 4.40 -3.30
N PHE A 140 9.68 3.58 -4.30
CA PHE A 140 9.48 3.88 -5.72
C PHE A 140 10.04 5.28 -6.07
N ASP A 141 11.24 5.53 -5.59
CA ASP A 141 11.89 6.85 -5.64
C ASP A 141 12.56 7.03 -7.01
N ILE A 142 12.05 7.96 -7.82
CA ILE A 142 12.60 8.24 -9.14
C ILE A 142 13.83 9.13 -8.98
N ILE A 143 15.00 8.51 -9.00
CA ILE A 143 16.29 9.18 -8.83
C ILE A 143 16.59 10.10 -10.00
N GLY A 144 16.16 9.72 -11.21
CA GLY A 144 16.36 10.51 -12.41
C GLY A 144 16.31 9.68 -13.68
N THR A 145 16.55 10.37 -14.81
CA THR A 145 16.65 9.74 -16.13
C THR A 145 18.00 10.07 -16.74
N THR A 146 18.69 9.04 -17.23
CA THR A 146 20.01 9.19 -17.87
C THR A 146 19.87 9.83 -19.26
N ALA A 147 20.99 10.27 -19.84
CA ALA A 147 21.03 10.77 -21.21
C ALA A 147 20.57 9.73 -22.25
N SER A 148 20.66 8.44 -21.93
CA SER A 148 20.17 7.32 -22.76
C SER A 148 18.71 6.97 -22.50
N SER A 149 17.94 7.85 -21.85
CA SER A 149 16.52 7.66 -21.51
C SER A 149 16.23 6.47 -20.59
N ILE A 150 17.21 6.08 -19.75
CA ILE A 150 17.02 5.07 -18.71
C ILE A 150 16.54 5.77 -17.44
N THR A 151 15.32 5.46 -16.98
CA THR A 151 14.81 5.94 -15.70
C THR A 151 15.35 5.05 -14.58
N VAL A 152 15.98 5.66 -13.59
CA VAL A 152 16.54 4.97 -12.41
C VAL A 152 15.57 5.14 -11.24
N ILE A 153 15.16 4.03 -10.66
CA ILE A 153 14.20 3.99 -9.53
C ILE A 153 14.85 3.22 -8.38
N ASP A 154 14.84 3.80 -7.18
CA ASP A 154 15.26 3.14 -5.94
C ASP A 154 14.03 2.74 -5.11
N ASP A 155 13.96 1.47 -4.71
CA ASP A 155 12.90 0.94 -3.87
C ASP A 155 13.46 -0.01 -2.82
N PHE A 156 12.97 0.10 -1.60
CA PHE A 156 13.37 -0.75 -0.48
C PHE A 156 12.52 -2.02 -0.36
N ALA A 157 11.94 -2.50 -1.44
CA ALA A 157 11.24 -3.78 -1.46
C ALA A 157 12.20 -4.91 -1.10
N HIS A 158 11.86 -5.74 -0.13
CA HIS A 158 12.75 -6.80 0.40
C HIS A 158 12.03 -8.11 0.72
N ASN A 159 10.73 -8.21 0.48
CA ASN A 159 9.96 -9.44 0.56
C ASN A 159 9.19 -9.68 -0.76
N PRO A 160 8.71 -10.90 -1.03
CA PRO A 160 8.06 -11.25 -2.29
C PRO A 160 6.92 -10.33 -2.69
N GLU A 161 6.04 -10.00 -1.75
CA GLU A 161 4.87 -9.15 -2.00
C GLU A 161 5.26 -7.72 -2.41
N LYS A 162 6.23 -7.13 -1.69
CA LYS A 162 6.72 -5.77 -2.00
C LYS A 162 7.45 -5.75 -3.34
N CYS A 163 8.31 -6.74 -3.62
CA CYS A 163 8.99 -6.86 -4.91
C CYS A 163 7.98 -6.99 -6.05
N ALA A 164 6.95 -7.83 -5.89
CA ALA A 164 5.88 -7.96 -6.88
C ALA A 164 5.16 -6.63 -7.12
N ALA A 165 4.81 -5.89 -6.07
CA ALA A 165 4.15 -4.61 -6.19
C ALA A 165 4.99 -3.58 -6.97
N THR A 166 6.28 -3.48 -6.66
CA THR A 166 7.22 -2.61 -7.36
C THR A 166 7.37 -3.00 -8.83
N LEU A 167 7.59 -4.29 -9.13
CA LEU A 167 7.75 -4.79 -10.50
C LEU A 167 6.49 -4.54 -11.34
N ARG A 168 5.29 -4.79 -10.79
CA ARG A 168 4.03 -4.48 -11.49
C ARG A 168 3.88 -3.00 -11.78
N THR A 169 4.28 -2.13 -10.85
CA THR A 169 4.24 -0.69 -11.07
C THR A 169 5.21 -0.27 -12.18
N LEU A 170 6.39 -0.89 -12.25
CA LEU A 170 7.36 -0.66 -13.33
C LEU A 170 6.83 -1.03 -14.72
N LYS A 171 5.92 -2.01 -14.82
CA LYS A 171 5.30 -2.37 -16.10
C LYS A 171 4.43 -1.26 -16.73
N ALA A 172 4.04 -0.25 -15.97
CA ALA A 172 3.40 0.95 -16.52
C ALA A 172 4.37 1.88 -17.27
N HIS A 173 5.68 1.70 -17.10
CA HIS A 173 6.70 2.43 -17.85
C HIS A 173 6.96 1.74 -19.20
N PRO A 174 7.23 2.52 -20.27
CA PRO A 174 7.63 1.96 -21.56
C PRO A 174 9.03 1.36 -21.49
N GLY A 175 9.27 0.32 -22.27
CA GLY A 175 10.56 -0.35 -22.36
C GLY A 175 10.66 -1.60 -21.49
N ARG A 176 11.88 -2.07 -21.30
CA ARG A 176 12.18 -3.24 -20.47
C ARG A 176 12.64 -2.86 -19.06
N VAL A 177 12.42 -3.74 -18.11
CA VAL A 177 12.89 -3.58 -16.72
C VAL A 177 14.30 -4.20 -16.59
N LEU A 178 15.24 -3.44 -16.01
CA LEU A 178 16.51 -3.94 -15.52
C LEU A 178 16.45 -3.92 -13.99
N ALA A 179 16.23 -5.08 -13.38
CA ALA A 179 16.07 -5.20 -11.95
C ALA A 179 17.39 -5.60 -11.28
N PHE A 180 17.89 -4.74 -10.40
CA PHE A 180 19.01 -5.08 -9.52
C PHE A 180 18.48 -5.28 -8.10
N PHE A 181 18.60 -6.48 -7.57
CA PHE A 181 18.12 -6.83 -6.24
C PHE A 181 19.26 -7.25 -5.32
N GLN A 182 19.40 -6.58 -4.19
CA GLN A 182 20.32 -6.97 -3.13
C GLN A 182 19.54 -7.49 -1.92
N PRO A 183 19.67 -8.79 -1.60
CA PRO A 183 18.99 -9.36 -0.43
C PRO A 183 19.41 -8.70 0.87
N HIS A 184 18.45 -8.49 1.78
CA HIS A 184 18.68 -7.89 3.07
C HIS A 184 19.00 -8.95 4.14
N GLY A 185 20.21 -9.51 4.07
CA GLY A 185 20.73 -10.46 5.05
C GLY A 185 20.41 -11.94 4.75
N TYR A 186 21.18 -12.82 5.39
CA TYR A 186 21.12 -14.28 5.14
C TYR A 186 19.87 -14.95 5.73
N GLY A 187 19.38 -14.47 6.86
CA GLY A 187 18.19 -15.04 7.53
C GLY A 187 16.93 -14.92 6.66
N PRO A 188 16.54 -13.70 6.27
CA PRO A 188 15.43 -13.48 5.35
C PRO A 188 15.59 -14.21 4.00
N LEU A 189 16.80 -14.21 3.44
CA LEU A 189 17.06 -14.91 2.17
C LEU A 189 16.85 -16.43 2.31
N ARG A 190 17.27 -17.04 3.41
CA ARG A 190 17.05 -18.47 3.67
C ARG A 190 15.55 -18.78 3.80
N GLN A 191 14.78 -17.89 4.37
CA GLN A 191 13.35 -18.08 4.60
C GLN A 191 12.50 -17.83 3.36
N MET A 192 12.82 -16.79 2.58
CA MET A 192 11.98 -16.28 1.49
C MET A 192 12.64 -16.37 0.11
N GLY A 193 13.87 -16.92 -0.01
CA GLY A 193 14.64 -16.87 -1.25
C GLY A 193 13.96 -17.58 -2.42
N ALA A 194 13.35 -18.74 -2.18
CA ALA A 194 12.61 -19.47 -3.22
C ALA A 194 11.40 -18.66 -3.72
N GLU A 195 10.61 -18.12 -2.80
CA GLU A 195 9.43 -17.30 -3.12
C GLU A 195 9.81 -15.98 -3.81
N LEU A 196 10.92 -15.37 -3.42
CA LEU A 196 11.49 -14.21 -4.12
C LEU A 196 11.85 -14.57 -5.56
N ALA A 197 12.56 -15.69 -5.78
CA ALA A 197 12.94 -16.15 -7.14
C ALA A 197 11.69 -16.40 -8.00
N GLU A 198 10.68 -17.06 -7.47
CA GLU A 198 9.41 -17.28 -8.16
C GLU A 198 8.70 -15.96 -8.48
N THR A 199 8.76 -14.99 -7.55
CA THR A 199 8.19 -13.66 -7.74
C THR A 199 8.85 -12.93 -8.90
N PHE A 200 10.19 -12.88 -8.94
CA PHE A 200 10.92 -12.28 -10.05
C PHE A 200 10.62 -13.00 -11.37
N ALA A 201 10.63 -14.34 -11.38
CA ALA A 201 10.31 -15.13 -12.57
C ALA A 201 8.88 -14.88 -13.10
N ARG A 202 7.92 -14.64 -12.23
CA ARG A 202 6.54 -14.37 -12.59
C ARG A 202 6.33 -12.94 -13.10
N GLU A 203 6.96 -11.95 -12.46
CA GLU A 203 6.69 -10.53 -12.71
C GLU A 203 7.57 -9.97 -13.84
N LEU A 204 8.77 -10.53 -14.09
CA LEU A 204 9.63 -10.12 -15.20
C LEU A 204 9.21 -10.81 -16.50
N GLY A 205 9.27 -10.07 -17.60
CA GLY A 205 9.00 -10.59 -18.94
C GLY A 205 10.27 -11.13 -19.61
N PRO A 206 10.15 -11.70 -20.83
CA PRO A 206 11.28 -12.35 -21.53
C PRO A 206 12.40 -11.35 -21.93
N ASP A 207 12.10 -10.07 -22.07
CA ASP A 207 13.05 -9.01 -22.42
C ASP A 207 13.62 -8.27 -21.20
N ASP A 208 13.11 -8.56 -20.00
CA ASP A 208 13.57 -7.98 -18.74
C ASP A 208 14.81 -8.73 -18.21
N LEU A 209 15.58 -8.10 -17.35
CA LEU A 209 16.79 -8.66 -16.74
C LEU A 209 16.84 -8.39 -15.25
#